data_962aefd0397d3d8ccf28320efc4500e1
#
_entry.id   962aefd0397d3d8ccf28320efc4500e1
#
_cell.length_a   1.000
_cell.length_b   1.000
_cell.length_c   1.000
_cell.angle_alpha   90.00
_cell.angle_beta   90.00
_cell.angle_gamma   90.00
#
_symmetry.space_group_name_H-M   'P 1'
#
loop_
_entity.id
_entity.type
_entity.pdbx_description
1 polymer ?
#
loop_
_entity_poly.entity_id
_entity_poly.type
_entity_poly.pdbx_seq_one_letter_code
_entity_poly.pdbx_strand_id
1 'polypeptide(L)'
;MITINKSLFGTHNGQAVYQYTLQNANGFRVSVLNLGGTITEIAVKDKHNVLKNVVLGYAHLEDYIGNGAYNGATIGRTSGRIHNATFTIDGKNYHLFKNNGENSLHGGKEGFSSKLFEVKELANGLEMHYTSPDGEEGYPAKVDFKVIYTITDDNSLHIAYEAVADAKTYLNITNHSYFNLSGDMEMNGDTQVLQIAADNICELAEGLIPTGDYIAVGGTTFDLRKGKVIAEGIAEGHPQFKITRAYDHPFVLNHSGLNGAPQLVLHSPHSGITMEAYTTQRVAVIYTGNFLDDVPVFDKVCTRKEKPAKNPRFVGVAIEMQDFPDGINQPKFGVKPLEKGEVYKQETVYKFLIK
;
A
#
# COMPACT_ATOMS: atom_id res chain seq x y z
N MET A 1 -26.74 -2.98 5.40
CA MET A 1 -26.84 -1.96 4.32
C MET A 1 -25.65 -1.04 4.46
N ILE A 2 -24.94 -0.79 3.36
CA ILE A 2 -23.79 0.13 3.34
C ILE A 2 -24.31 1.54 3.05
N THR A 3 -23.84 2.52 3.83
CA THR A 3 -24.10 3.94 3.57
C THR A 3 -22.85 4.58 2.97
N ILE A 4 -23.06 5.55 2.07
CA ILE A 4 -21.99 6.31 1.45
C ILE A 4 -22.25 7.80 1.72
N ASN A 5 -21.29 8.49 2.33
CA ASN A 5 -21.35 9.92 2.59
C ASN A 5 -20.20 10.62 1.85
N LYS A 6 -20.53 11.71 1.16
CA LYS A 6 -19.58 12.56 0.45
C LYS A 6 -19.43 13.90 1.16
N SER A 7 -18.20 14.34 1.41
CA SER A 7 -17.90 15.66 1.98
C SER A 7 -16.72 16.31 1.26
N LEU A 8 -16.72 17.64 1.21
CA LEU A 8 -15.57 18.40 0.70
C LEU A 8 -14.42 18.26 1.71
N PHE A 9 -13.25 17.82 1.24
CA PHE A 9 -12.05 17.69 2.05
C PHE A 9 -11.09 18.87 1.86
N GLY A 10 -11.08 19.46 0.67
CA GLY A 10 -10.27 20.61 0.33
C GLY A 10 -10.33 20.95 -1.17
N THR A 11 -9.40 21.80 -1.61
CA THR A 11 -9.27 22.18 -3.02
C THR A 11 -7.80 22.09 -3.44
N HIS A 12 -7.52 21.41 -4.55
CA HIS A 12 -6.20 21.27 -5.13
C HIS A 12 -6.21 21.76 -6.60
N ASN A 13 -5.32 22.69 -6.95
CA ASN A 13 -5.25 23.28 -8.30
C ASN A 13 -6.62 23.77 -8.85
N GLY A 14 -7.43 24.38 -7.98
CA GLY A 14 -8.76 24.88 -8.33
C GLY A 14 -9.85 23.80 -8.47
N GLN A 15 -9.52 22.53 -8.24
CA GLN A 15 -10.44 21.40 -8.29
C GLN A 15 -10.79 20.90 -6.89
N ALA A 16 -12.07 20.56 -6.66
CA ALA A 16 -12.52 20.06 -5.37
C ALA A 16 -12.03 18.63 -5.11
N VAL A 17 -11.44 18.42 -3.93
CA VAL A 17 -11.10 17.11 -3.41
C VAL A 17 -12.18 16.70 -2.42
N TYR A 18 -12.83 15.58 -2.70
CA TYR A 18 -13.88 15.01 -1.86
C TYR A 18 -13.41 13.79 -1.11
N GLN A 19 -13.87 13.67 0.13
CA GLN A 19 -13.79 12.43 0.88
C GLN A 19 -15.12 11.68 0.78
N TYR A 20 -15.03 10.41 0.45
CA TYR A 20 -16.16 9.47 0.45
C TYR A 20 -15.99 8.52 1.62
N THR A 21 -17.01 8.39 2.45
CA THR A 21 -17.01 7.52 3.63
C THR A 21 -18.05 6.42 3.45
N LEU A 22 -17.57 5.19 3.38
CA LEU A 22 -18.36 3.96 3.34
C LEU A 22 -18.53 3.47 4.78
N GLN A 23 -19.74 3.08 5.18
CA GLN A 23 -19.98 2.52 6.52
C GLN A 23 -21.02 1.40 6.45
N ASN A 24 -20.72 0.28 7.12
CA ASN A 24 -21.66 -0.82 7.30
C ASN A 24 -22.51 -0.68 8.57
N ALA A 25 -23.49 -1.56 8.74
CA ALA A 25 -24.38 -1.54 9.89
C ALA A 25 -23.68 -1.77 11.24
N ASN A 26 -22.50 -2.40 11.25
CA ASN A 26 -21.70 -2.69 12.44
C ASN A 26 -20.81 -1.51 12.87
N GLY A 27 -20.80 -0.44 12.06
CA GLY A 27 -19.96 0.75 12.29
C GLY A 27 -18.54 0.64 11.72
N PHE A 28 -18.21 -0.46 11.03
CA PHE A 28 -16.97 -0.53 10.23
C PHE A 28 -17.03 0.52 9.14
N ARG A 29 -15.96 1.32 9.02
CA ARG A 29 -15.95 2.50 8.17
C ARG A 29 -14.64 2.64 7.41
N VAL A 30 -14.73 3.00 6.14
CA VAL A 30 -13.59 3.31 5.28
C VAL A 30 -13.82 4.65 4.62
N SER A 31 -12.85 5.56 4.73
CA SER A 31 -12.89 6.87 4.08
C SER A 31 -11.79 6.97 3.02
N VAL A 32 -12.16 7.44 1.82
CA VAL A 32 -11.27 7.52 0.65
C VAL A 32 -11.41 8.89 -0.01
N LEU A 33 -10.29 9.51 -0.40
CA LEU A 33 -10.26 10.73 -1.21
C LEU A 33 -10.31 10.38 -2.70
N ASN A 34 -10.93 11.25 -3.49
CA ASN A 34 -10.80 11.18 -4.95
C ASN A 34 -9.42 11.65 -5.46
N LEU A 35 -8.59 12.23 -4.62
CA LEU A 35 -7.17 12.46 -4.91
C LEU A 35 -6.38 11.18 -4.59
N GLY A 36 -5.78 10.59 -5.62
CA GLY A 36 -4.96 9.37 -5.48
C GLY A 36 -5.73 8.12 -5.08
N GLY A 37 -7.07 8.13 -5.03
CA GLY A 37 -7.83 7.03 -4.41
C GLY A 37 -7.34 6.77 -2.97
N THR A 38 -7.02 7.82 -2.22
CA THR A 38 -6.27 7.73 -0.97
C THR A 38 -7.16 7.33 0.19
N ILE A 39 -6.87 6.19 0.83
CA ILE A 39 -7.51 5.77 2.07
C ILE A 39 -7.02 6.68 3.21
N THR A 40 -7.95 7.37 3.87
CA THR A 40 -7.65 8.28 4.98
C THR A 40 -8.06 7.72 6.34
N GLU A 41 -8.93 6.72 6.34
CA GLU A 41 -9.45 6.09 7.55
C GLU A 41 -9.91 4.67 7.26
N ILE A 42 -9.59 3.74 8.16
CA ILE A 42 -10.24 2.45 8.33
C ILE A 42 -10.59 2.32 9.80
N ALA A 43 -11.88 2.45 10.13
CA ALA A 43 -12.33 2.46 11.51
C ALA A 43 -12.97 1.11 11.90
N VAL A 44 -12.40 0.49 12.93
CA VAL A 44 -12.76 -0.84 13.46
C VAL A 44 -13.01 -0.73 14.96
N LYS A 45 -13.98 -1.46 15.48
CA LYS A 45 -14.18 -1.57 16.93
C LYS A 45 -13.10 -2.44 17.55
N ASP A 46 -12.52 -1.97 18.66
CA ASP A 46 -11.55 -2.74 19.45
C ASP A 46 -12.23 -3.76 20.40
N LYS A 47 -11.46 -4.50 21.17
CA LYS A 47 -11.94 -5.47 22.18
C LYS A 47 -12.83 -4.85 23.29
N HIS A 48 -12.82 -3.53 23.42
CA HIS A 48 -13.68 -2.78 24.34
C HIS A 48 -14.88 -2.13 23.63
N ASN A 49 -15.13 -2.50 22.35
CA ASN A 49 -16.19 -1.95 21.51
C ASN A 49 -16.04 -0.44 21.22
N VAL A 50 -14.81 0.09 21.33
CA VAL A 50 -14.47 1.46 20.98
C VAL A 50 -13.99 1.51 19.52
N LEU A 51 -14.59 2.41 18.74
CA LEU A 51 -14.21 2.58 17.33
C LEU A 51 -12.83 3.23 17.23
N LYS A 52 -11.91 2.56 16.55
CA LYS A 52 -10.50 2.97 16.35
C LYS A 52 -10.20 3.10 14.87
N ASN A 53 -9.53 4.18 14.45
CA ASN A 53 -8.93 4.24 13.14
C ASN A 53 -7.59 3.48 13.17
N VAL A 54 -7.42 2.51 12.27
CA VAL A 54 -6.27 1.58 12.25
C VAL A 54 -5.28 1.85 11.12
N VAL A 55 -5.43 2.98 10.41
CA VAL A 55 -4.46 3.45 9.40
C VAL A 55 -3.99 4.86 9.71
N LEU A 56 -2.76 5.16 9.34
CA LEU A 56 -2.23 6.51 9.43
C LEU A 56 -2.95 7.42 8.42
N GLY A 57 -3.17 8.67 8.78
CA GLY A 57 -3.82 9.66 7.93
C GLY A 57 -3.51 11.08 8.39
N TYR A 58 -3.87 12.06 7.56
CA TYR A 58 -3.73 13.49 7.86
C TYR A 58 -5.09 14.16 7.93
N ALA A 59 -5.19 15.20 8.77
CA ALA A 59 -6.42 16.00 8.88
C ALA A 59 -6.59 16.98 7.70
N HIS A 60 -5.48 17.40 7.10
CA HIS A 60 -5.48 18.45 6.09
C HIS A 60 -5.03 17.94 4.73
N LEU A 61 -5.62 18.48 3.66
CA LEU A 61 -5.31 18.09 2.29
C LEU A 61 -3.84 18.37 1.92
N GLU A 62 -3.31 19.48 2.42
CA GLU A 62 -1.95 19.96 2.15
C GLU A 62 -0.90 18.91 2.56
N ASP A 63 -1.18 18.12 3.60
CA ASP A 63 -0.26 17.10 4.11
C ASP A 63 -0.23 15.85 3.22
N TYR A 64 -1.24 15.64 2.36
CA TYR A 64 -1.26 14.57 1.35
C TYR A 64 -0.54 14.97 0.06
N ILE A 65 -0.42 16.28 -0.22
CA ILE A 65 0.12 16.76 -1.49
C ILE A 65 1.65 16.81 -1.44
N GLY A 66 2.29 16.09 -2.36
CA GLY A 66 3.75 16.13 -2.53
C GLY A 66 4.54 15.52 -1.37
N ASN A 67 3.88 14.81 -0.43
CA ASN A 67 4.61 14.13 0.62
C ASN A 67 5.17 12.77 0.15
N GLY A 68 6.40 12.48 0.56
CA GLY A 68 7.12 11.25 0.19
C GLY A 68 6.67 9.99 0.94
N ALA A 69 5.67 10.08 1.82
CA ALA A 69 5.15 8.92 2.54
C ALA A 69 4.12 8.13 1.75
N TYR A 70 3.49 8.73 0.72
CA TYR A 70 2.44 8.11 -0.11
C TYR A 70 1.26 7.55 0.70
N ASN A 71 1.03 8.09 1.88
CA ASN A 71 0.14 7.54 2.90
C ASN A 71 -1.27 7.29 2.37
N GLY A 72 -1.69 6.02 2.37
CA GLY A 72 -3.02 5.56 1.95
C GLY A 72 -3.29 5.60 0.45
N ALA A 73 -2.36 6.11 -0.36
CA ALA A 73 -2.58 6.35 -1.78
C ALA A 73 -2.55 5.07 -2.63
N THR A 74 -3.27 5.11 -3.75
CA THR A 74 -3.08 4.18 -4.86
C THR A 74 -1.77 4.51 -5.57
N ILE A 75 -0.89 3.52 -5.69
CA ILE A 75 0.42 3.62 -6.33
C ILE A 75 0.36 3.03 -7.72
N GLY A 76 0.83 3.79 -8.70
CA GLY A 76 0.91 3.42 -10.11
C GLY A 76 1.57 4.52 -10.94
N ARG A 77 2.02 4.21 -12.18
CA ARG A 77 1.78 2.91 -12.89
C ARG A 77 2.54 1.72 -12.28
N THR A 78 3.69 1.97 -11.60
CA THR A 78 4.43 0.89 -10.94
C THR A 78 4.70 1.23 -9.49
N SER A 79 4.49 0.27 -8.60
CA SER A 79 4.87 0.33 -7.20
C SER A 79 6.31 -0.16 -7.00
N GLY A 80 6.93 0.31 -5.94
CA GLY A 80 8.35 0.08 -5.69
C GLY A 80 9.24 0.86 -6.66
N ARG A 81 10.51 0.48 -6.68
CA ARG A 81 11.54 1.13 -7.51
C ARG A 81 11.65 0.48 -8.88
N ILE A 82 12.02 1.28 -9.89
CA ILE A 82 12.54 0.82 -11.18
C ILE A 82 13.98 1.29 -11.29
N HIS A 83 14.90 0.34 -11.43
CA HIS A 83 16.35 0.59 -11.46
C HIS A 83 16.74 1.54 -12.59
N ASN A 84 17.58 2.54 -12.25
CA ASN A 84 18.01 3.60 -13.17
C ASN A 84 16.87 4.32 -13.90
N ALA A 85 15.64 4.23 -13.38
CA ALA A 85 14.43 4.79 -14.00
C ALA A 85 14.27 4.36 -15.47
N THR A 86 14.58 3.11 -15.80
CA THR A 86 14.52 2.61 -17.18
C THR A 86 14.07 1.15 -17.24
N PHE A 87 13.38 0.80 -18.31
CA PHE A 87 13.07 -0.58 -18.66
C PHE A 87 12.95 -0.73 -20.19
N THR A 88 12.95 -1.98 -20.65
CA THR A 88 12.88 -2.31 -22.07
C THR A 88 11.63 -3.14 -22.35
N ILE A 89 10.85 -2.76 -23.38
CA ILE A 89 9.77 -3.56 -23.95
C ILE A 89 10.02 -3.71 -25.44
N ASP A 90 10.05 -4.94 -25.94
CA ASP A 90 10.25 -5.29 -27.37
C ASP A 90 11.47 -4.59 -27.98
N GLY A 91 12.57 -4.51 -27.23
CA GLY A 91 13.84 -3.88 -27.65
C GLY A 91 13.84 -2.35 -27.62
N LYS A 92 12.76 -1.70 -27.24
CA LYS A 92 12.68 -0.27 -27.07
C LYS A 92 12.87 0.12 -25.61
N ASN A 93 13.83 1.02 -25.33
CA ASN A 93 14.06 1.55 -23.98
C ASN A 93 13.07 2.67 -23.67
N TYR A 94 12.55 2.65 -22.44
CA TYR A 94 11.71 3.68 -21.86
C TYR A 94 12.43 4.28 -20.65
N HIS A 95 12.37 5.60 -20.55
CA HIS A 95 13.01 6.37 -19.48
C HIS A 95 11.93 7.03 -18.64
N LEU A 96 11.91 6.68 -17.36
CA LEU A 96 10.95 7.19 -16.40
C LEU A 96 11.47 8.43 -15.69
N PHE A 97 10.60 9.14 -15.01
CA PHE A 97 11.00 10.26 -14.17
C PHE A 97 11.80 9.74 -12.96
N LYS A 98 12.99 10.32 -12.72
CA LYS A 98 13.85 10.01 -11.56
C LYS A 98 13.41 10.83 -10.36
N ASN A 99 12.79 10.19 -9.38
CA ASN A 99 12.30 10.81 -8.15
C ASN A 99 12.88 10.17 -6.86
N ASN A 100 13.78 9.19 -7.03
CA ASN A 100 14.46 8.53 -5.90
C ASN A 100 15.93 8.25 -6.26
N GLY A 101 16.78 9.29 -6.20
CA GLY A 101 18.14 9.24 -6.72
C GLY A 101 18.13 8.97 -8.22
N GLU A 102 18.84 7.93 -8.67
CA GLU A 102 18.85 7.51 -10.07
C GLU A 102 17.61 6.68 -10.46
N ASN A 103 16.78 6.26 -9.51
CA ASN A 103 15.67 5.37 -9.73
C ASN A 103 14.34 6.12 -9.90
N SER A 104 13.36 5.47 -10.52
CA SER A 104 11.96 5.85 -10.40
C SER A 104 11.31 5.10 -9.24
N LEU A 105 10.49 5.78 -8.46
CA LEU A 105 9.78 5.22 -7.31
C LEU A 105 8.30 5.54 -7.43
N HIS A 106 7.45 4.55 -7.19
CA HIS A 106 5.99 4.69 -7.04
C HIS A 106 5.30 5.45 -8.19
N GLY A 107 5.75 5.19 -9.43
CA GLY A 107 5.14 5.75 -10.64
C GLY A 107 5.69 7.12 -11.05
N GLY A 108 6.71 7.66 -10.35
CA GLY A 108 7.36 8.92 -10.71
C GLY A 108 6.97 10.10 -9.83
N LYS A 109 7.15 11.31 -10.33
CA LYS A 109 6.89 12.55 -9.60
C LYS A 109 5.39 12.78 -9.39
N GLU A 110 4.61 12.55 -10.43
CA GLU A 110 3.17 12.75 -10.46
C GLU A 110 2.46 11.46 -10.88
N GLY A 111 2.75 10.36 -10.14
CA GLY A 111 2.07 9.08 -10.31
C GLY A 111 0.61 9.12 -9.88
N PHE A 112 -0.04 7.97 -9.83
CA PHE A 112 -1.49 7.86 -9.52
C PHE A 112 -1.86 8.46 -8.16
N SER A 113 -0.95 8.48 -7.20
CA SER A 113 -1.13 9.10 -5.88
C SER A 113 -1.45 10.60 -5.93
N SER A 114 -1.11 11.30 -7.01
CA SER A 114 -1.34 12.73 -7.19
C SER A 114 -2.51 13.08 -8.12
N LYS A 115 -3.18 12.08 -8.70
CA LYS A 115 -4.23 12.29 -9.69
C LYS A 115 -5.60 12.39 -9.04
N LEU A 116 -6.45 13.25 -9.62
CA LEU A 116 -7.87 13.29 -9.30
C LEU A 116 -8.60 12.23 -10.11
N PHE A 117 -9.29 11.33 -9.41
CA PHE A 117 -10.10 10.28 -9.99
C PHE A 117 -11.55 10.74 -10.14
N GLU A 118 -12.19 10.35 -11.23
CA GLU A 118 -13.64 10.40 -11.37
C GLU A 118 -14.26 9.30 -10.51
N VAL A 119 -15.30 9.65 -9.73
CA VAL A 119 -15.90 8.74 -8.76
C VAL A 119 -17.32 8.41 -9.15
N LYS A 120 -17.62 7.11 -9.21
CA LYS A 120 -18.96 6.55 -9.32
C LYS A 120 -19.28 5.77 -8.08
N GLU A 121 -20.38 6.12 -7.42
CA GLU A 121 -20.89 5.38 -6.26
C GLU A 121 -21.56 4.07 -6.74
N LEU A 122 -21.24 2.99 -6.03
CA LEU A 122 -21.85 1.66 -6.19
C LEU A 122 -22.76 1.36 -4.99
N ALA A 123 -23.52 0.27 -5.03
CA ALA A 123 -24.41 -0.10 -3.93
C ALA A 123 -23.67 -0.34 -2.59
N ASN A 124 -22.42 -0.80 -2.63
CA ASN A 124 -21.59 -1.12 -1.45
C ASN A 124 -20.17 -0.62 -1.57
N GLY A 125 -19.90 0.37 -2.45
CA GLY A 125 -18.53 0.80 -2.71
C GLY A 125 -18.43 1.99 -3.64
N LEU A 126 -17.19 2.22 -4.12
CA LEU A 126 -16.80 3.29 -5.02
C LEU A 126 -16.01 2.71 -6.18
N GLU A 127 -16.33 3.09 -7.39
CA GLU A 127 -15.47 2.91 -8.57
C GLU A 127 -14.81 4.26 -8.86
N MET A 128 -13.49 4.29 -8.83
CA MET A 128 -12.70 5.49 -9.11
C MET A 128 -11.89 5.27 -10.39
N HIS A 129 -12.05 6.16 -11.35
CA HIS A 129 -11.50 6.04 -12.70
C HIS A 129 -10.50 7.15 -13.00
N TYR A 130 -9.41 6.78 -13.69
CA TYR A 130 -8.41 7.71 -14.23
C TYR A 130 -7.88 7.19 -15.55
N THR A 131 -7.81 8.05 -16.56
CA THR A 131 -7.14 7.76 -17.82
C THR A 131 -5.73 8.34 -17.79
N SER A 132 -4.72 7.48 -17.69
CA SER A 132 -3.32 7.85 -17.73
C SER A 132 -2.86 7.95 -19.19
N PRO A 133 -2.45 9.14 -19.67
CA PRO A 133 -2.09 9.33 -21.08
C PRO A 133 -0.80 8.61 -21.45
N ASP A 134 -0.61 8.36 -22.76
CA ASP A 134 0.68 7.86 -23.28
C ASP A 134 1.80 8.83 -22.94
N GLY A 135 2.92 8.31 -22.46
CA GLY A 135 4.10 9.09 -22.06
C GLY A 135 4.03 9.69 -20.64
N GLU A 136 2.95 9.48 -19.88
CA GLU A 136 2.88 9.95 -18.48
C GLU A 136 4.01 9.35 -17.67
N GLU A 137 4.81 10.20 -16.99
CA GLU A 137 6.01 9.85 -16.22
C GLU A 137 7.05 9.00 -17.01
N GLY A 138 6.93 8.96 -18.36
CA GLY A 138 7.79 8.19 -19.26
C GLY A 138 7.26 6.80 -19.61
N TYR A 139 6.13 6.38 -19.08
CA TYR A 139 5.52 5.08 -19.42
C TYR A 139 4.82 5.11 -20.78
N PRO A 140 4.97 4.05 -21.61
CA PRO A 140 4.25 3.95 -22.88
C PRO A 140 2.78 3.61 -22.67
N ALA A 141 1.99 3.88 -23.71
CA ALA A 141 0.57 3.62 -23.85
C ALA A 141 -0.34 4.51 -23.00
N LYS A 142 -1.51 4.77 -23.54
CA LYS A 142 -2.65 5.26 -22.75
C LYS A 142 -3.23 4.10 -21.96
N VAL A 143 -3.44 4.30 -20.66
CA VAL A 143 -4.02 3.29 -19.75
C VAL A 143 -5.33 3.82 -19.19
N ASP A 144 -6.38 3.06 -19.38
CA ASP A 144 -7.68 3.26 -18.75
C ASP A 144 -7.70 2.46 -17.45
N PHE A 145 -7.70 3.13 -16.32
CA PHE A 145 -7.46 2.56 -14.99
C PHE A 145 -8.63 2.79 -14.06
N LYS A 146 -8.95 1.76 -13.28
CA LYS A 146 -9.94 1.83 -12.20
C LYS A 146 -9.39 1.22 -10.92
N VAL A 147 -9.74 1.86 -9.80
CA VAL A 147 -9.69 1.24 -8.48
C VAL A 147 -11.11 1.18 -7.91
N ILE A 148 -11.47 0.01 -7.36
CA ILE A 148 -12.80 -0.25 -6.82
C ILE A 148 -12.65 -0.60 -5.35
N TYR A 149 -13.23 0.23 -4.48
CA TYR A 149 -13.31 0.01 -3.04
C TYR A 149 -14.69 -0.47 -2.69
N THR A 150 -14.79 -1.65 -2.09
CA THR A 150 -16.05 -2.14 -1.53
C THR A 150 -15.88 -2.59 -0.09
N ILE A 151 -16.90 -2.43 0.72
CA ILE A 151 -16.94 -2.96 2.08
C ILE A 151 -18.08 -3.95 2.25
N THR A 152 -17.93 -4.86 3.21
CA THR A 152 -18.92 -5.91 3.49
C THR A 152 -19.38 -5.84 4.94
N ASP A 153 -20.48 -6.55 5.26
CA ASP A 153 -21.04 -6.57 6.61
C ASP A 153 -20.18 -7.40 7.59
N ASP A 154 -19.22 -8.21 7.11
CA ASP A 154 -18.24 -8.94 7.93
C ASP A 154 -16.94 -8.17 8.19
N ASN A 155 -16.96 -6.83 8.00
CA ASN A 155 -15.85 -5.89 8.19
C ASN A 155 -14.67 -6.19 7.27
N SER A 156 -14.92 -6.53 6.01
CA SER A 156 -13.89 -6.65 4.99
C SER A 156 -13.87 -5.43 4.09
N LEU A 157 -12.66 -4.96 3.77
CA LEU A 157 -12.38 -3.97 2.72
C LEU A 157 -11.79 -4.72 1.53
N HIS A 158 -12.41 -4.62 0.38
CA HIS A 158 -11.92 -5.10 -0.91
C HIS A 158 -11.36 -3.92 -1.70
N ILE A 159 -10.16 -4.09 -2.23
CA ILE A 159 -9.51 -3.14 -3.14
C ILE A 159 -9.20 -3.90 -4.42
N ALA A 160 -10.00 -3.66 -5.46
CA ALA A 160 -9.79 -4.26 -6.76
C ALA A 160 -9.26 -3.21 -7.75
N TYR A 161 -8.32 -3.63 -8.59
CA TYR A 161 -7.76 -2.79 -9.65
C TYR A 161 -8.04 -3.44 -11.00
N GLU A 162 -8.47 -2.63 -11.95
CA GLU A 162 -8.65 -3.02 -13.35
C GLU A 162 -7.99 -1.99 -14.25
N ALA A 163 -7.29 -2.45 -15.29
CA ALA A 163 -6.75 -1.55 -16.29
C ALA A 163 -6.71 -2.20 -17.68
N VAL A 164 -6.83 -1.37 -18.72
CA VAL A 164 -6.63 -1.76 -20.11
C VAL A 164 -5.75 -0.72 -20.78
N ALA A 165 -4.76 -1.18 -21.56
CA ALA A 165 -3.85 -0.31 -22.29
C ALA A 165 -4.12 -0.38 -23.81
N ASP A 166 -3.94 0.73 -24.53
CA ASP A 166 -4.08 0.80 -25.98
C ASP A 166 -2.83 0.34 -26.74
N ALA A 167 -1.72 0.11 -26.02
CA ALA A 167 -0.49 -0.51 -26.51
C ALA A 167 0.19 -1.27 -25.36
N LYS A 168 1.28 -1.99 -25.65
CA LYS A 168 2.04 -2.72 -24.63
C LYS A 168 2.65 -1.76 -23.61
N THR A 169 2.49 -2.06 -22.31
CA THR A 169 3.01 -1.24 -21.21
C THR A 169 3.37 -2.09 -19.98
N TYR A 170 3.85 -1.47 -18.90
CA TYR A 170 4.10 -2.15 -17.64
C TYR A 170 3.25 -1.53 -16.52
N LEU A 171 2.58 -2.41 -15.77
CA LEU A 171 1.76 -2.04 -14.60
C LEU A 171 2.13 -2.92 -13.40
N ASN A 172 2.22 -2.30 -12.25
CA ASN A 172 2.33 -2.95 -10.95
C ASN A 172 1.69 -2.05 -9.89
N ILE A 173 0.42 -2.26 -9.60
CA ILE A 173 -0.40 -1.34 -8.80
C ILE A 173 -0.49 -1.85 -7.36
N THR A 174 -0.52 -0.93 -6.38
CA THR A 174 -0.78 -1.26 -4.97
C THR A 174 -1.48 -0.10 -4.24
N ASN A 175 -1.79 -0.32 -2.96
CA ASN A 175 -2.19 0.71 -2.00
C ASN A 175 -1.12 0.85 -0.91
N HIS A 176 -0.78 2.06 -0.54
CA HIS A 176 0.30 2.37 0.41
C HIS A 176 -0.23 2.81 1.78
N SER A 177 -1.24 2.10 2.30
CA SER A 177 -1.73 2.34 3.66
C SER A 177 -0.76 1.84 4.71
N TYR A 178 -0.49 2.69 5.71
CA TYR A 178 0.26 2.30 6.90
C TYR A 178 -0.71 1.87 8.00
N PHE A 179 -0.60 0.63 8.45
CA PHE A 179 -1.46 0.06 9.47
C PHE A 179 -0.86 0.21 10.86
N ASN A 180 -1.68 0.69 11.81
CA ASN A 180 -1.42 0.62 13.23
C ASN A 180 -2.71 0.16 13.92
N LEU A 181 -2.83 -1.15 14.13
CA LEU A 181 -4.05 -1.76 14.67
C LEU A 181 -4.27 -1.47 16.16
N SER A 182 -3.31 -0.84 16.85
CA SER A 182 -3.56 -0.33 18.21
C SER A 182 -4.62 0.78 18.20
N GLY A 183 -4.74 1.49 17.06
CA GLY A 183 -5.57 2.69 16.95
C GLY A 183 -5.10 3.81 17.87
N ASP A 184 -3.83 3.78 18.30
CA ASP A 184 -3.19 4.76 19.18
C ASP A 184 -1.80 5.09 18.67
N MET A 185 -1.58 6.36 18.31
CA MET A 185 -0.29 6.86 17.81
C MET A 185 0.81 6.92 18.90
N GLU A 186 0.46 6.87 20.17
CA GLU A 186 1.47 6.79 21.23
C GLU A 186 2.09 5.39 21.31
N MET A 187 1.41 4.41 20.74
CA MET A 187 1.89 3.05 20.61
C MET A 187 2.42 2.83 19.20
N ASN A 188 3.70 2.51 19.09
CA ASN A 188 4.34 2.25 17.82
C ASN A 188 3.73 1.02 17.11
N GLY A 189 3.69 1.08 15.77
CA GLY A 189 3.24 -0.02 14.93
C GLY A 189 4.13 -1.27 15.01
N ASP A 190 5.38 -1.15 15.45
CA ASP A 190 6.31 -2.26 15.65
C ASP A 190 5.99 -3.14 16.87
N THR A 191 5.06 -2.72 17.74
CA THR A 191 4.53 -3.56 18.84
C THR A 191 3.54 -4.62 18.37
N GLN A 192 3.13 -4.57 17.12
CA GLN A 192 2.21 -5.52 16.51
C GLN A 192 2.89 -6.84 16.19
N VAL A 193 2.09 -7.90 16.16
CA VAL A 193 2.51 -9.24 15.71
C VAL A 193 2.21 -9.39 14.23
N LEU A 194 3.22 -9.66 13.42
CA LEU A 194 3.11 -9.87 11.99
C LEU A 194 3.39 -11.34 11.63
N GLN A 195 2.47 -11.95 10.89
CA GLN A 195 2.61 -13.28 10.32
C GLN A 195 2.48 -13.21 8.81
N ILE A 196 3.39 -13.86 8.07
CA ILE A 196 3.36 -13.88 6.60
C ILE A 196 3.64 -15.30 6.11
N ALA A 197 2.82 -15.79 5.20
CA ALA A 197 3.00 -17.06 4.52
C ALA A 197 4.02 -16.90 3.37
N ALA A 198 5.30 -16.76 3.70
CA ALA A 198 6.39 -16.57 2.75
C ALA A 198 7.62 -17.37 3.21
N ASP A 199 8.21 -18.15 2.31
CA ASP A 199 9.46 -18.89 2.56
C ASP A 199 10.70 -18.11 2.12
N ASN A 200 10.51 -17.04 1.33
CA ASN A 200 11.59 -16.23 0.81
C ASN A 200 11.22 -14.74 0.84
N ILE A 201 12.27 -13.91 0.92
CA ILE A 201 12.21 -12.48 0.56
C ILE A 201 13.06 -12.25 -0.69
N CYS A 202 12.81 -11.17 -1.43
CA CYS A 202 13.76 -10.71 -2.44
C CYS A 202 14.99 -10.13 -1.74
N GLU A 203 16.19 -10.52 -2.20
CA GLU A 203 17.43 -9.87 -1.80
C GLU A 203 17.47 -8.46 -2.39
N LEU A 204 17.88 -7.48 -1.58
CA LEU A 204 18.03 -6.09 -2.00
C LEU A 204 19.48 -5.68 -2.04
N ALA A 205 19.88 -4.98 -3.10
CA ALA A 205 21.14 -4.26 -3.23
C ALA A 205 21.01 -2.82 -2.69
N GLU A 206 22.12 -2.09 -2.71
CA GLU A 206 22.15 -0.66 -2.42
C GLU A 206 21.12 0.09 -3.30
N GLY A 207 20.49 1.12 -2.73
CA GLY A 207 19.37 1.80 -3.39
C GLY A 207 18.05 1.04 -3.30
N LEU A 208 17.97 -0.04 -2.52
CA LEU A 208 16.77 -0.86 -2.29
C LEU A 208 16.20 -1.48 -3.59
N ILE A 209 17.09 -1.85 -4.49
CA ILE A 209 16.75 -2.51 -5.75
C ILE A 209 16.89 -4.02 -5.58
N PRO A 210 15.88 -4.83 -5.96
CA PRO A 210 16.01 -6.28 -5.97
C PRO A 210 17.16 -6.75 -6.86
N THR A 211 17.98 -7.69 -6.35
CA THR A 211 19.10 -8.28 -7.12
C THR A 211 18.62 -9.31 -8.14
N GLY A 212 17.38 -9.77 -8.03
CA GLY A 212 16.84 -10.90 -8.77
C GLY A 212 17.04 -12.23 -8.04
N ASP A 213 17.70 -12.24 -6.88
CA ASP A 213 17.87 -13.42 -6.03
C ASP A 213 16.95 -13.38 -4.80
N TYR A 214 16.86 -14.51 -4.11
CA TYR A 214 16.02 -14.69 -2.95
C TYR A 214 16.85 -15.06 -1.72
N ILE A 215 16.40 -14.62 -0.55
CA ILE A 215 16.90 -15.03 0.75
C ILE A 215 15.82 -15.90 1.41
N ALA A 216 16.16 -17.14 1.77
CA ALA A 216 15.28 -18.01 2.54
C ALA A 216 15.07 -17.43 3.94
N VAL A 217 13.81 -17.36 4.40
CA VAL A 217 13.48 -16.74 5.70
C VAL A 217 13.88 -17.59 6.89
N GLY A 218 13.93 -18.93 6.74
CA GLY A 218 14.17 -19.88 7.83
C GLY A 218 15.44 -19.59 8.62
N GLY A 219 15.31 -19.43 9.95
CA GLY A 219 16.43 -19.12 10.84
C GLY A 219 16.92 -17.66 10.79
N THR A 220 16.16 -16.76 10.17
CA THR A 220 16.46 -15.34 10.10
C THR A 220 15.36 -14.50 10.77
N THR A 221 15.62 -13.21 10.93
CA THR A 221 14.60 -12.25 11.41
C THR A 221 13.38 -12.17 10.49
N PHE A 222 13.51 -12.55 9.21
CA PHE A 222 12.42 -12.59 8.24
C PHE A 222 11.51 -13.82 8.37
N ASP A 223 11.80 -14.77 9.28
CA ASP A 223 10.89 -15.89 9.52
C ASP A 223 9.66 -15.45 10.32
N LEU A 224 8.68 -14.93 9.60
CA LEU A 224 7.41 -14.46 10.14
C LEU A 224 6.28 -15.49 9.98
N ARG A 225 6.57 -16.73 9.55
CA ARG A 225 5.55 -17.74 9.24
C ARG A 225 4.71 -18.18 10.45
N LYS A 226 5.23 -18.02 11.66
CA LYS A 226 4.52 -18.36 12.91
C LYS A 226 4.02 -17.15 13.69
N GLY A 227 4.21 -15.95 13.12
CA GLY A 227 3.99 -14.69 13.81
C GLY A 227 5.16 -14.29 14.70
N LYS A 228 5.56 -13.02 14.65
CA LYS A 228 6.61 -12.43 15.45
C LYS A 228 6.26 -10.96 15.75
N VAL A 229 6.57 -10.48 16.94
CA VAL A 229 6.50 -9.05 17.24
C VAL A 229 7.52 -8.33 16.35
N ILE A 230 7.08 -7.30 15.62
CA ILE A 230 7.93 -6.61 14.64
C ILE A 230 9.19 -6.06 15.30
N ALA A 231 9.06 -5.41 16.47
CA ALA A 231 10.19 -4.87 17.23
C ALA A 231 11.22 -5.94 17.61
N GLU A 232 10.78 -7.17 17.97
CA GLU A 232 11.68 -8.28 18.26
C GLU A 232 12.48 -8.68 17.01
N GLY A 233 11.81 -8.79 15.87
CA GLY A 233 12.47 -9.08 14.60
C GLY A 233 13.46 -7.99 14.19
N ILE A 234 13.14 -6.73 14.41
CA ILE A 234 14.08 -5.62 14.15
C ILE A 234 15.31 -5.73 15.06
N ALA A 235 15.12 -6.06 16.35
CA ALA A 235 16.18 -6.18 17.32
C ALA A 235 17.12 -7.38 17.06
N GLU A 236 16.62 -8.48 16.49
CA GLU A 236 17.43 -9.62 16.05
C GLU A 236 18.47 -9.20 14.99
N GLY A 237 18.10 -8.25 14.14
CA GLY A 237 18.97 -7.71 13.09
C GLY A 237 19.21 -8.66 11.92
N HIS A 238 19.65 -8.11 10.80
CA HIS A 238 20.06 -8.86 9.61
C HIS A 238 21.00 -7.99 8.76
N PRO A 239 21.93 -8.56 7.97
CA PRO A 239 22.79 -7.79 7.05
C PRO A 239 22.01 -6.86 6.10
N GLN A 240 20.82 -7.27 5.63
CA GLN A 240 19.92 -6.44 4.82
C GLN A 240 19.50 -5.15 5.54
N PHE A 241 19.37 -5.15 6.86
CA PHE A 241 18.99 -3.95 7.63
C PHE A 241 20.06 -2.85 7.62
N LYS A 242 21.27 -3.13 7.14
CA LYS A 242 22.28 -2.07 6.92
C LYS A 242 21.86 -1.10 5.83
N ILE A 243 21.07 -1.56 4.85
CA ILE A 243 20.55 -0.73 3.75
C ILE A 243 19.12 -0.29 3.96
N THR A 244 18.29 -1.11 4.61
CA THR A 244 16.87 -0.85 4.82
C THR A 244 16.54 -0.25 6.19
N ARG A 245 17.46 -0.26 7.15
CA ARG A 245 17.33 0.15 8.57
C ARG A 245 16.42 -0.74 9.42
N ALA A 246 15.44 -1.44 8.83
CA ALA A 246 14.53 -2.44 9.40
C ALA A 246 13.81 -3.16 8.26
N TYR A 247 12.56 -3.63 8.44
CA TYR A 247 11.82 -4.20 7.31
C TYR A 247 11.50 -3.13 6.25
N ASP A 248 11.90 -3.39 5.03
CA ASP A 248 11.53 -2.72 3.78
C ASP A 248 11.78 -3.74 2.66
N HIS A 249 11.08 -4.88 2.72
CA HIS A 249 11.41 -6.04 1.89
C HIS A 249 10.18 -6.64 1.22
N PRO A 250 10.34 -7.07 -0.04
CA PRO A 250 9.34 -7.87 -0.75
C PRO A 250 9.36 -9.32 -0.25
N PHE A 251 8.31 -9.74 0.43
CA PHE A 251 8.07 -11.13 0.83
C PHE A 251 7.39 -11.88 -0.30
N VAL A 252 7.98 -12.98 -0.75
CA VAL A 252 7.45 -13.82 -1.83
C VAL A 252 6.39 -14.75 -1.23
N LEU A 253 5.14 -14.50 -1.54
CA LEU A 253 4.01 -15.22 -0.96
C LEU A 253 3.97 -16.68 -1.45
N ASN A 254 3.79 -17.63 -0.54
CA ASN A 254 3.73 -19.05 -0.85
C ASN A 254 2.49 -19.43 -1.67
N HIS A 255 1.44 -18.64 -1.60
CA HIS A 255 0.20 -18.79 -2.35
C HIS A 255 -0.45 -17.42 -2.59
N SER A 256 -1.34 -17.36 -3.57
CA SER A 256 -2.15 -16.20 -3.89
C SER A 256 -3.61 -16.62 -4.10
N GLY A 257 -4.52 -15.65 -4.03
CA GLY A 257 -5.96 -15.86 -4.16
C GLY A 257 -6.71 -15.36 -2.93
N LEU A 258 -8.03 -15.24 -3.08
CA LEU A 258 -8.91 -14.64 -2.07
C LEU A 258 -9.59 -15.67 -1.17
N ASN A 259 -9.35 -16.96 -1.43
CA ASN A 259 -9.94 -18.07 -0.69
C ASN A 259 -8.87 -18.87 0.06
N GLY A 260 -9.26 -19.49 1.16
CA GLY A 260 -8.36 -20.33 1.97
C GLY A 260 -7.74 -19.59 3.14
N ALA A 261 -6.46 -19.89 3.43
CA ALA A 261 -5.73 -19.22 4.51
C ALA A 261 -5.29 -17.82 4.08
N PRO A 262 -5.26 -16.83 5.00
CA PRO A 262 -4.71 -15.52 4.70
C PRO A 262 -3.21 -15.62 4.37
N GLN A 263 -2.76 -14.79 3.44
CA GLN A 263 -1.33 -14.68 3.13
C GLN A 263 -0.58 -13.89 4.20
N LEU A 264 -1.28 -12.97 4.88
CA LEU A 264 -0.71 -12.16 5.95
C LEU A 264 -1.74 -11.96 7.05
N VAL A 265 -1.25 -11.96 8.30
CA VAL A 265 -2.03 -11.58 9.48
C VAL A 265 -1.24 -10.54 10.26
N LEU A 266 -1.87 -9.41 10.56
CA LEU A 266 -1.35 -8.41 11.49
C LEU A 266 -2.27 -8.35 12.71
N HIS A 267 -1.71 -8.38 13.91
CA HIS A 267 -2.45 -8.38 15.16
C HIS A 267 -1.88 -7.38 16.16
N SER A 268 -2.75 -6.62 16.79
CA SER A 268 -2.40 -5.77 17.93
C SER A 268 -2.91 -6.34 19.25
N PRO A 269 -2.02 -6.84 20.12
CA PRO A 269 -2.43 -7.31 21.47
C PRO A 269 -3.08 -6.21 22.31
N HIS A 270 -2.74 -4.96 22.04
CA HIS A 270 -3.29 -3.80 22.76
C HIS A 270 -4.80 -3.62 22.52
N SER A 271 -5.21 -3.56 21.26
CA SER A 271 -6.61 -3.35 20.88
C SER A 271 -7.41 -4.64 20.73
N GLY A 272 -6.73 -5.80 20.54
CA GLY A 272 -7.33 -7.06 20.14
C GLY A 272 -7.74 -7.09 18.66
N ILE A 273 -7.48 -6.03 17.88
CA ILE A 273 -7.80 -5.99 16.46
C ILE A 273 -6.81 -6.86 15.69
N THR A 274 -7.32 -7.70 14.82
CA THR A 274 -6.59 -8.53 13.89
C THR A 274 -7.03 -8.21 12.48
N MET A 275 -6.09 -8.04 11.57
CA MET A 275 -6.33 -7.92 10.14
C MET A 275 -5.80 -9.16 9.44
N GLU A 276 -6.66 -9.86 8.72
CA GLU A 276 -6.30 -10.92 7.79
C GLU A 276 -6.28 -10.35 6.37
N ALA A 277 -5.18 -10.56 5.64
CA ALA A 277 -5.03 -10.08 4.28
C ALA A 277 -4.99 -11.22 3.28
N TYR A 278 -5.79 -11.08 2.23
CA TYR A 278 -5.89 -12.01 1.10
C TYR A 278 -5.61 -11.24 -0.19
N THR A 279 -4.83 -11.81 -1.09
CA THR A 279 -4.47 -11.11 -2.32
C THR A 279 -4.26 -12.07 -3.50
N THR A 280 -4.54 -11.59 -4.70
CA THR A 280 -4.19 -12.26 -5.95
C THR A 280 -2.74 -12.01 -6.36
N GLN A 281 -2.01 -11.20 -5.59
CA GLN A 281 -0.63 -10.81 -5.88
C GLN A 281 0.38 -11.84 -5.39
N ARG A 282 1.59 -11.78 -5.95
CA ARG A 282 2.70 -12.72 -5.64
C ARG A 282 3.59 -12.27 -4.52
N VAL A 283 3.55 -10.99 -4.16
CA VAL A 283 4.48 -10.35 -3.23
C VAL A 283 3.72 -9.45 -2.26
N ALA A 284 4.17 -9.42 -1.01
CA ALA A 284 3.83 -8.39 -0.05
C ALA A 284 5.10 -7.61 0.31
N VAL A 285 5.16 -6.33 -0.02
CA VAL A 285 6.22 -5.45 0.49
C VAL A 285 5.82 -4.98 1.87
N ILE A 286 6.70 -5.22 2.85
CA ILE A 286 6.51 -4.81 4.23
C ILE A 286 7.50 -3.69 4.54
N TYR A 287 6.95 -2.51 4.82
CA TYR A 287 7.73 -1.34 5.18
C TYR A 287 7.32 -0.82 6.56
N THR A 288 8.25 -0.84 7.50
CA THR A 288 7.98 -0.47 8.91
C THR A 288 8.19 1.02 9.22
N GLY A 289 8.16 1.88 8.20
CA GLY A 289 8.29 3.33 8.40
C GLY A 289 9.70 3.79 8.75
N ASN A 290 10.73 3.08 8.30
CA ASN A 290 12.12 3.26 8.68
C ASN A 290 12.72 4.61 8.26
N PHE A 291 12.11 5.27 7.27
CA PHE A 291 12.57 6.53 6.66
C PHE A 291 11.54 7.66 6.82
N LEU A 292 10.62 7.55 7.79
CA LEU A 292 9.61 8.59 8.05
C LEU A 292 10.12 9.76 8.92
N ASP A 293 11.43 9.96 9.02
CA ASP A 293 12.03 10.99 9.89
C ASP A 293 11.61 12.43 9.54
N ASP A 294 11.38 12.70 8.25
CA ASP A 294 11.17 14.04 7.70
C ASP A 294 9.77 14.25 7.11
N VAL A 295 8.81 13.36 7.41
CA VAL A 295 7.43 13.50 6.91
C VAL A 295 6.55 14.25 7.90
N PRO A 296 5.46 14.90 7.43
CA PRO A 296 4.47 15.51 8.30
C PRO A 296 3.93 14.52 9.34
N VAL A 297 3.62 15.03 10.51
CA VAL A 297 3.10 14.21 11.61
C VAL A 297 1.70 13.72 11.29
N PHE A 298 1.47 12.45 11.50
CA PHE A 298 0.16 11.85 11.37
C PHE A 298 -0.74 12.29 12.53
N ASP A 299 -1.77 13.08 12.28
CA ASP A 299 -2.62 13.70 13.31
C ASP A 299 -4.05 13.13 13.36
N LYS A 300 -4.47 12.38 12.35
CA LYS A 300 -5.85 11.92 12.21
C LYS A 300 -6.14 10.56 12.83
N VAL A 301 -5.16 9.69 12.94
CA VAL A 301 -5.37 8.31 13.41
C VAL A 301 -5.80 8.26 14.86
N CYS A 302 -5.26 9.15 15.61
CA CYS A 302 -5.50 9.21 17.03
C CYS A 302 -5.81 10.64 17.38
N THR A 303 -6.77 10.82 18.20
CA THR A 303 -7.20 12.04 18.84
C THR A 303 -6.05 12.90 19.42
N ARG A 304 -4.89 12.94 18.78
CA ARG A 304 -3.77 13.76 19.19
C ARG A 304 -4.08 15.22 18.91
N LYS A 305 -4.34 15.89 19.99
CA LYS A 305 -4.18 17.31 20.07
C LYS A 305 -2.69 17.62 20.27
N GLU A 306 -2.05 18.19 19.23
CA GLU A 306 -0.96 19.16 19.40
C GLU A 306 0.47 18.70 19.70
N LYS A 307 0.89 17.43 19.59
CA LYS A 307 2.33 17.12 19.67
C LYS A 307 2.77 16.16 18.57
N PRO A 308 3.85 16.50 17.81
CA PRO A 308 4.47 15.57 16.91
C PRO A 308 4.93 14.32 17.65
N ALA A 309 4.79 13.15 17.03
CA ALA A 309 5.44 11.95 17.53
C ALA A 309 6.93 12.27 17.75
N LYS A 310 7.48 11.96 18.90
CA LYS A 310 8.91 12.20 19.19
C LYS A 310 9.81 11.43 18.24
N ASN A 311 9.30 10.36 17.64
CA ASN A 311 9.94 9.57 16.62
C ASN A 311 8.85 9.07 15.65
N PRO A 312 8.75 9.60 14.42
CA PRO A 312 7.78 9.13 13.43
C PRO A 312 8.11 7.74 12.86
N ARG A 313 9.31 7.21 13.11
CA ARG A 313 9.65 5.84 12.73
C ARG A 313 8.76 4.85 13.46
N PHE A 314 8.43 3.77 12.75
CA PHE A 314 7.67 2.64 13.30
C PHE A 314 6.25 2.96 13.79
N VAL A 315 5.70 4.14 13.50
CA VAL A 315 4.32 4.49 13.91
C VAL A 315 3.26 3.67 13.19
N GLY A 316 3.59 3.10 12.03
CA GLY A 316 2.73 2.22 11.26
C GLY A 316 3.52 1.33 10.32
N VAL A 317 2.87 0.31 9.80
CA VAL A 317 3.45 -0.68 8.88
C VAL A 317 2.73 -0.57 7.54
N ALA A 318 3.43 -0.18 6.46
CA ALA A 318 2.89 -0.29 5.13
C ALA A 318 2.91 -1.75 4.68
N ILE A 319 1.79 -2.18 4.10
CA ILE A 319 1.60 -3.53 3.58
C ILE A 319 1.12 -3.38 2.14
N GLU A 320 2.07 -3.53 1.20
CA GLU A 320 1.83 -3.31 -0.20
C GLU A 320 1.70 -4.65 -0.93
N MET A 321 0.47 -5.06 -1.22
CA MET A 321 0.20 -6.26 -2.01
C MET A 321 0.38 -5.93 -3.49
N GLN A 322 1.41 -6.49 -4.13
CA GLN A 322 1.84 -6.14 -5.47
C GLN A 322 2.58 -7.28 -6.17
N ASP A 323 3.01 -7.07 -7.40
CA ASP A 323 3.98 -7.92 -8.06
C ASP A 323 5.42 -7.46 -7.70
N PHE A 324 6.42 -8.18 -8.17
CA PHE A 324 7.83 -7.92 -7.85
C PHE A 324 8.24 -6.48 -8.22
N PRO A 325 8.80 -5.70 -7.27
CA PRO A 325 9.44 -4.42 -7.60
C PRO A 325 10.58 -4.64 -8.58
N ASP A 326 10.79 -3.70 -9.52
CA ASP A 326 11.74 -3.81 -10.63
C ASP A 326 11.60 -5.08 -11.48
N GLY A 327 10.45 -5.77 -11.37
CA GLY A 327 10.25 -7.09 -11.96
C GLY A 327 10.43 -7.14 -13.46
N ILE A 328 10.12 -6.06 -14.17
CA ILE A 328 10.32 -5.93 -15.62
C ILE A 328 11.82 -6.03 -16.01
N ASN A 329 12.71 -5.61 -15.12
CA ASN A 329 14.17 -5.64 -15.31
C ASN A 329 14.82 -6.91 -14.74
N GLN A 330 14.05 -7.76 -14.02
CA GLN A 330 14.54 -8.95 -13.34
C GLN A 330 13.97 -10.23 -13.97
N PRO A 331 14.63 -10.81 -14.99
CA PRO A 331 14.08 -11.96 -15.73
C PRO A 331 13.69 -13.16 -14.85
N LYS A 332 14.40 -13.36 -13.72
CA LYS A 332 14.10 -14.45 -12.78
C LYS A 332 12.71 -14.34 -12.13
N PHE A 333 12.16 -13.13 -12.02
CA PHE A 333 10.83 -12.92 -11.44
C PHE A 333 9.70 -13.25 -12.41
N GLY A 334 10.00 -13.40 -13.71
CA GLY A 334 9.03 -13.80 -14.72
C GLY A 334 7.88 -12.81 -14.91
N VAL A 335 8.13 -11.54 -14.58
CA VAL A 335 7.16 -10.45 -14.81
C VAL A 335 7.09 -10.15 -16.31
N LYS A 336 5.88 -9.88 -16.80
CA LYS A 336 5.64 -9.56 -18.21
C LYS A 336 4.97 -8.20 -18.34
N PRO A 337 5.25 -7.48 -19.45
CA PRO A 337 4.43 -6.33 -19.82
C PRO A 337 2.97 -6.72 -20.01
N LEU A 338 2.06 -5.78 -19.79
CA LEU A 338 0.66 -5.90 -20.16
C LEU A 338 0.54 -5.73 -21.70
N GLU A 339 -0.10 -6.67 -22.36
CA GLU A 339 -0.33 -6.60 -23.81
C GLU A 339 -1.46 -5.61 -24.16
N LYS A 340 -1.45 -5.10 -25.39
CA LYS A 340 -2.53 -4.25 -25.89
C LYS A 340 -3.89 -4.93 -25.76
N GLY A 341 -4.83 -4.25 -25.07
CA GLY A 341 -6.20 -4.74 -24.87
C GLY A 341 -6.34 -5.87 -23.86
N GLU A 342 -5.23 -6.35 -23.30
CA GLU A 342 -5.26 -7.27 -22.15
C GLU A 342 -5.82 -6.55 -20.93
N VAL A 343 -6.62 -7.26 -20.13
CA VAL A 343 -7.18 -6.71 -18.89
C VAL A 343 -6.25 -7.05 -17.73
N TYR A 344 -5.60 -6.03 -17.19
CA TYR A 344 -4.93 -6.12 -15.89
C TYR A 344 -5.97 -6.21 -14.79
N LYS A 345 -5.87 -7.23 -13.93
CA LYS A 345 -6.74 -7.39 -12.77
C LYS A 345 -5.96 -7.85 -11.56
N GLN A 346 -6.20 -7.22 -10.42
CA GLN A 346 -5.77 -7.70 -9.12
C GLN A 346 -6.76 -7.29 -8.04
N GLU A 347 -6.77 -8.03 -6.95
CA GLU A 347 -7.61 -7.74 -5.80
C GLU A 347 -6.89 -8.08 -4.51
N THR A 348 -7.08 -7.22 -3.50
CA THR A 348 -6.65 -7.44 -2.12
C THR A 348 -7.84 -7.24 -1.20
N VAL A 349 -7.98 -8.13 -0.22
CA VAL A 349 -9.03 -8.06 0.81
C VAL A 349 -8.37 -7.96 2.16
N TYR A 350 -8.74 -6.94 2.93
CA TYR A 350 -8.40 -6.78 4.34
C TYR A 350 -9.62 -7.05 5.19
N LYS A 351 -9.60 -8.14 5.97
CA LYS A 351 -10.68 -8.54 6.87
C LYS A 351 -10.30 -8.25 8.31
N PHE A 352 -11.15 -7.53 9.03
CA PHE A 352 -10.89 -7.11 10.41
C PHE A 352 -11.72 -7.92 11.40
N LEU A 353 -11.03 -8.48 12.41
CA LEU A 353 -11.57 -9.36 13.44
C LEU A 353 -11.10 -8.88 14.81
N ILE A 354 -11.78 -9.35 15.87
CA ILE A 354 -11.32 -9.18 17.26
C ILE A 354 -10.90 -10.55 17.81
N LYS A 355 -9.66 -10.61 18.28
CA LYS A 355 -9.07 -11.83 18.89
C LYS A 355 -8.45 -11.52 20.25
#